data_ab5dbe5b2edd6fcd171c75aa3fb660ea
#
_entry.id   ab5dbe5b2edd6fcd171c75aa3fb660ea
#
_cell.length_a   1.000
_cell.length_b   1.000
_cell.length_c   1.000
_cell.angle_alpha   90.00
_cell.angle_beta   90.00
_cell.angle_gamma   90.00
#
_symmetry.space_group_name_H-M   'P 1'
#
loop_
_entity.id
_entity.type
_entity.pdbx_description
1 polymer ?
#
loop_
_entity_poly.entity_id
_entity_poly.type
_entity_poly.pdbx_seq_one_letter_code
_entity_poly.pdbx_strand_id
1 'polypeptide(L)'
;PTEWVNSYVVVEKGDKTRICLDPNALNKFILREHVHLPTVDDIYSEIRDGQLYSKLDLKDGYWQIPLSDASSAFTTFHTHIGRFMFKRLPFGLKSANEVFHKRVSQVFAGLEGVKVMYDDVLIVGDSEKQHNDRLVKALTRARRYGVKLNKLKCRFMLPAVVYMGHIISAKGIKVDPDKVVDILNMPAPDDKKGVQRL
;
A
#
# COMPACT_ATOMS: atom_id res chain seq x y z
N PRO A 1 13.46 -28.47 9.36
CA PRO A 1 12.09 -28.95 9.53
C PRO A 1 11.24 -27.85 10.18
N THR A 2 10.01 -27.68 9.75
CA THR A 2 9.05 -26.77 10.35
C THR A 2 7.75 -27.52 10.61
N GLU A 3 7.09 -27.21 11.72
CA GLU A 3 5.76 -27.74 12.06
C GLU A 3 4.64 -27.03 11.28
N TRP A 4 4.94 -25.86 10.70
CA TRP A 4 3.98 -25.06 9.97
C TRP A 4 4.11 -25.30 8.47
N VAL A 5 3.00 -25.72 7.86
CA VAL A 5 2.89 -25.85 6.41
C VAL A 5 1.55 -25.24 5.99
N ASN A 6 1.62 -24.20 5.18
CA ASN A 6 0.44 -23.47 4.69
C ASN A 6 0.12 -23.88 3.25
N SER A 7 -1.09 -23.57 2.82
CA SER A 7 -1.47 -23.55 1.42
C SER A 7 -0.99 -22.26 0.75
N TYR A 8 -0.99 -22.23 -0.57
CA TYR A 8 -0.73 -21.03 -1.35
C TYR A 8 -1.77 -20.90 -2.46
N VAL A 9 -1.96 -19.68 -2.92
CA VAL A 9 -2.86 -19.35 -4.02
C VAL A 9 -2.08 -18.56 -5.05
N VAL A 10 -2.25 -18.92 -6.31
CA VAL A 10 -1.71 -18.15 -7.43
C VAL A 10 -2.79 -17.18 -7.89
N VAL A 11 -2.47 -15.89 -7.86
CA VAL A 11 -3.36 -14.81 -8.31
C VAL A 11 -2.79 -14.22 -9.58
N GLU A 12 -3.53 -14.30 -10.66
CA GLU A 12 -3.21 -13.71 -11.95
C GLU A 12 -4.00 -12.42 -12.13
N LYS A 13 -3.30 -11.34 -12.48
CA LYS A 13 -3.92 -10.05 -12.80
C LYS A 13 -3.21 -9.42 -14.00
N GLY A 14 -3.84 -9.55 -15.18
CA GLY A 14 -3.19 -9.22 -16.46
C GLY A 14 -1.92 -10.07 -16.63
N ASP A 15 -0.81 -9.45 -17.02
CA ASP A 15 0.47 -10.14 -17.22
C ASP A 15 1.25 -10.44 -15.92
N LYS A 16 0.63 -10.21 -14.76
CA LYS A 16 1.30 -10.40 -13.46
C LYS A 16 0.76 -11.60 -12.72
N THR A 17 1.65 -12.52 -12.41
CA THR A 17 1.38 -13.66 -11.52
C THR A 17 1.92 -13.37 -10.14
N ARG A 18 1.14 -13.60 -9.10
CA ARG A 18 1.53 -13.48 -7.70
C ARG A 18 1.27 -14.78 -6.96
N ILE A 19 2.27 -15.23 -6.23
CA ILE A 19 2.10 -16.32 -5.26
C ILE A 19 1.73 -15.68 -3.93
N CYS A 20 0.53 -15.97 -3.44
CA CYS A 20 0.04 -15.52 -2.15
C CYS A 20 0.00 -16.68 -1.19
N LEU A 21 0.41 -16.46 0.05
CA LEU A 21 0.25 -17.45 1.11
C LEU A 21 -1.24 -17.52 1.48
N ASP A 22 -1.75 -18.72 1.72
CA ASP A 22 -3.08 -18.94 2.32
C ASP A 22 -2.93 -19.54 3.73
N PRO A 23 -2.58 -18.71 4.73
CA PRO A 23 -2.17 -19.15 6.05
C PRO A 23 -3.37 -19.16 7.03
N ASN A 24 -4.45 -19.87 6.70
CA ASN A 24 -5.69 -19.88 7.48
C ASN A 24 -5.47 -20.27 8.94
N ALA A 25 -4.64 -21.29 9.19
CA ALA A 25 -4.30 -21.72 10.56
C ALA A 25 -3.40 -20.68 11.24
N LEU A 26 -2.34 -20.22 10.58
CA LEU A 26 -1.38 -19.25 11.11
C LEU A 26 -2.06 -17.91 11.45
N ASN A 27 -2.97 -17.44 10.60
CA ASN A 27 -3.68 -16.18 10.82
C ASN A 27 -4.55 -16.16 12.10
N LYS A 28 -4.90 -17.31 12.67
CA LYS A 28 -5.61 -17.39 13.97
C LYS A 28 -4.71 -16.97 15.13
N PHE A 29 -3.41 -17.21 15.01
CA PHE A 29 -2.41 -16.93 16.07
C PHE A 29 -1.68 -15.60 15.89
N ILE A 30 -1.69 -15.02 14.67
CA ILE A 30 -1.09 -13.72 14.43
C ILE A 30 -1.91 -12.64 15.14
N LEU A 31 -1.26 -11.82 15.94
CA LEU A 31 -1.86 -10.64 16.54
C LEU A 31 -1.83 -9.48 15.51
N ARG A 32 -2.89 -8.68 15.49
CA ARG A 32 -2.90 -7.43 14.75
C ARG A 32 -2.33 -6.31 15.62
N GLU A 33 -1.42 -5.52 15.04
CA GLU A 33 -1.05 -4.24 15.64
C GLU A 33 -2.16 -3.23 15.36
N HIS A 34 -2.57 -2.49 16.38
CA HIS A 34 -3.43 -1.32 16.17
C HIS A 34 -2.56 -0.18 15.61
N VAL A 35 -2.57 -0.04 14.29
CA VAL A 35 -1.93 1.08 13.60
C VAL A 35 -3.02 2.08 13.22
N HIS A 36 -2.88 3.31 13.68
CA HIS A 36 -3.76 4.39 13.24
C HIS A 36 -3.48 4.66 11.75
N LEU A 37 -4.46 4.35 10.92
CA LEU A 37 -4.44 4.70 9.50
C LEU A 37 -5.12 6.08 9.39
N PRO A 38 -4.44 7.09 8.83
CA PRO A 38 -5.06 8.40 8.66
C PRO A 38 -6.26 8.29 7.71
N THR A 39 -7.31 9.04 8.01
CA THR A 39 -8.45 9.19 7.11
C THR A 39 -8.12 10.17 5.97
N VAL A 40 -8.96 10.21 4.94
CA VAL A 40 -8.83 11.21 3.86
C VAL A 40 -8.90 12.61 4.43
N ASP A 41 -9.80 12.85 5.39
CA ASP A 41 -10.00 14.17 6.03
C ASP A 41 -8.77 14.57 6.86
N ASP A 42 -8.15 13.64 7.58
CA ASP A 42 -6.91 13.90 8.32
C ASP A 42 -5.80 14.36 7.37
N ILE A 43 -5.62 13.64 6.28
CA ILE A 43 -4.59 13.96 5.27
C ILE A 43 -4.91 15.33 4.64
N TYR A 44 -6.16 15.56 4.27
CA TYR A 44 -6.56 16.79 3.61
C TYR A 44 -6.38 18.03 4.49
N SER A 45 -6.72 17.93 5.76
CA SER A 45 -6.55 19.06 6.71
C SER A 45 -5.10 19.58 6.74
N GLU A 46 -4.14 18.70 6.51
CA GLU A 46 -2.71 19.00 6.51
C GLU A 46 -2.14 19.45 5.14
N ILE A 47 -2.86 19.21 4.05
CA ILE A 47 -2.38 19.48 2.68
C ILE A 47 -3.24 20.43 1.87
N ARG A 48 -4.26 21.04 2.49
CA ARG A 48 -5.28 21.85 1.79
C ARG A 48 -4.72 23.05 1.01
N ASP A 49 -3.57 23.59 1.45
CA ASP A 49 -2.94 24.73 0.80
C ASP A 49 -1.98 24.33 -0.35
N GLY A 50 -1.95 23.04 -0.67
CA GLY A 50 -1.10 22.50 -1.72
C GLY A 50 -1.51 22.96 -3.13
N GLN A 51 -0.51 23.31 -3.94
CA GLN A 51 -0.67 23.70 -5.35
C GLN A 51 -0.11 22.63 -6.29
N LEU A 52 0.91 21.90 -5.83
CA LEU A 52 1.63 20.89 -6.59
C LEU A 52 1.75 19.61 -5.79
N TYR A 53 1.52 18.51 -6.48
CA TYR A 53 1.47 17.18 -5.90
C TYR A 53 2.36 16.21 -6.64
N SER A 54 3.06 15.34 -5.92
CA SER A 54 3.68 14.14 -6.47
C SER A 54 3.22 12.90 -5.72
N LYS A 55 2.95 11.84 -6.46
CA LYS A 55 2.59 10.53 -5.93
C LYS A 55 3.68 9.54 -6.26
N LEU A 56 4.25 8.90 -5.24
CA LEU A 56 5.21 7.81 -5.40
C LEU A 56 4.49 6.49 -5.10
N ASP A 57 4.60 5.54 -6.03
CA ASP A 57 4.10 4.17 -5.91
C ASP A 57 5.25 3.26 -5.48
N LEU A 58 5.06 2.50 -4.42
CA LEU A 58 6.08 1.58 -3.93
C LEU A 58 6.05 0.27 -4.73
N LYS A 59 7.20 -0.08 -5.31
CA LYS A 59 7.31 -1.29 -6.13
C LYS A 59 7.21 -2.54 -5.25
N ASP A 60 6.37 -3.49 -5.65
CA ASP A 60 6.23 -4.83 -5.05
C ASP A 60 5.81 -4.84 -3.56
N GLY A 61 5.38 -3.70 -3.01
CA GLY A 61 4.74 -3.55 -1.71
C GLY A 61 5.38 -4.38 -0.59
N TYR A 62 4.66 -5.34 -0.05
CA TYR A 62 5.07 -6.18 1.07
C TYR A 62 6.40 -6.90 0.86
N TRP A 63 6.74 -7.26 -0.37
CA TRP A 63 8.01 -7.96 -0.66
C TRP A 63 9.25 -7.11 -0.43
N GLN A 64 9.10 -5.83 -0.14
CA GLN A 64 10.22 -4.99 0.30
C GLN A 64 10.62 -5.25 1.76
N ILE A 65 9.74 -5.84 2.57
CA ILE A 65 9.98 -6.11 3.99
C ILE A 65 10.65 -7.48 4.14
N PRO A 66 11.90 -7.56 4.64
CA PRO A 66 12.55 -8.83 4.94
C PRO A 66 11.90 -9.48 6.18
N LEU A 67 11.80 -10.79 6.17
CA LEU A 67 11.44 -11.59 7.33
C LEU A 67 12.70 -12.11 8.03
N SER A 68 12.66 -12.24 9.35
CA SER A 68 13.65 -13.01 10.09
C SER A 68 13.54 -14.50 9.73
N ASP A 69 14.58 -15.28 9.98
CA ASP A 69 14.56 -16.71 9.69
C ASP A 69 13.46 -17.43 10.48
N ALA A 70 13.24 -17.05 11.73
CA ALA A 70 12.13 -17.56 12.55
C ALA A 70 10.77 -17.26 11.93
N SER A 71 10.54 -16.01 11.50
CA SER A 71 9.28 -15.61 10.84
C SER A 71 9.11 -16.28 9.47
N SER A 72 10.21 -16.47 8.72
CA SER A 72 10.20 -17.15 7.43
C SER A 72 9.71 -18.59 7.57
N ALA A 73 10.14 -19.32 8.63
CA ALA A 73 9.74 -20.69 8.88
C ALA A 73 8.22 -20.86 9.00
N PHE A 74 7.51 -19.89 9.61
CA PHE A 74 6.05 -19.90 9.70
C PHE A 74 5.36 -19.72 8.33
N THR A 75 6.03 -19.15 7.35
CA THR A 75 5.50 -18.95 5.99
C THR A 75 5.75 -20.13 5.05
N THR A 76 6.17 -21.26 5.57
CA THR A 76 6.44 -22.45 4.75
C THR A 76 5.17 -22.93 4.06
N PHE A 77 5.27 -23.26 2.78
CA PHE A 77 4.21 -23.83 1.98
C PHE A 77 4.72 -25.00 1.16
N HIS A 78 3.83 -25.91 0.78
CA HIS A 78 4.15 -27.12 0.02
C HIS A 78 3.80 -26.95 -1.45
N THR A 79 4.68 -27.42 -2.32
CA THR A 79 4.46 -27.49 -3.77
C THR A 79 4.79 -28.90 -4.27
N HIS A 80 4.47 -29.20 -5.53
CA HIS A 80 4.80 -30.50 -6.16
C HIS A 80 6.32 -30.75 -6.27
N ILE A 81 7.15 -29.71 -6.20
CA ILE A 81 8.62 -29.80 -6.26
C ILE A 81 9.29 -29.67 -4.88
N GLY A 82 8.52 -29.50 -3.81
CA GLY A 82 9.07 -29.43 -2.46
C GLY A 82 8.46 -28.32 -1.59
N ARG A 83 9.10 -28.10 -0.46
CA ARG A 83 8.70 -27.07 0.51
C ARG A 83 9.51 -25.81 0.31
N PHE A 84 8.83 -24.67 0.30
CA PHE A 84 9.41 -23.34 0.19
C PHE A 84 8.93 -22.46 1.33
N MET A 85 9.67 -21.38 1.61
CA MET A 85 9.27 -20.37 2.58
C MET A 85 9.54 -18.98 2.01
N PHE A 86 8.76 -18.01 2.42
CA PHE A 86 9.00 -16.63 2.03
C PHE A 86 10.14 -16.01 2.85
N LYS A 87 11.10 -15.38 2.18
CA LYS A 87 12.14 -14.56 2.82
C LYS A 87 11.72 -13.09 2.96
N ARG A 88 10.58 -12.75 2.40
CA ARG A 88 9.98 -11.42 2.41
C ARG A 88 8.52 -11.55 2.83
N LEU A 89 7.96 -10.48 3.37
CA LEU A 89 6.57 -10.43 3.84
C LEU A 89 5.61 -10.85 2.70
N PRO A 90 4.90 -11.98 2.81
CA PRO A 90 4.01 -12.45 1.75
C PRO A 90 2.64 -11.77 1.83
N PHE A 91 1.94 -11.78 0.71
CA PHE A 91 0.49 -11.57 0.69
C PHE A 91 -0.22 -12.74 1.39
N GLY A 92 -1.33 -12.45 2.08
CA GLY A 92 -2.16 -13.43 2.77
C GLY A 92 -2.07 -13.40 4.29
N LEU A 93 -1.00 -12.86 4.87
CA LEU A 93 -0.92 -12.64 6.32
C LEU A 93 -1.83 -11.49 6.75
N LYS A 94 -2.68 -11.72 7.77
CA LYS A 94 -3.67 -10.72 8.21
C LYS A 94 -3.07 -9.42 8.76
N SER A 95 -1.80 -9.44 9.21
CA SER A 95 -1.08 -8.27 9.73
C SER A 95 -0.14 -7.63 8.69
N ALA A 96 -0.10 -8.15 7.46
CA ALA A 96 0.87 -7.68 6.45
C ALA A 96 0.70 -6.18 6.13
N ASN A 97 -0.54 -5.72 6.06
CA ASN A 97 -0.85 -4.33 5.74
C ASN A 97 -0.37 -3.37 6.84
N GLU A 98 -0.68 -3.70 8.10
CA GLU A 98 -0.29 -2.90 9.26
C GLU A 98 1.24 -2.83 9.40
N VAL A 99 1.91 -3.97 9.25
CA VAL A 99 3.39 -4.05 9.29
C VAL A 99 4.01 -3.22 8.19
N PHE A 100 3.51 -3.34 6.96
CA PHE A 100 4.01 -2.59 5.82
C PHE A 100 3.82 -1.09 5.99
N HIS A 101 2.58 -0.66 6.30
CA HIS A 101 2.26 0.76 6.52
C HIS A 101 3.11 1.37 7.63
N LYS A 102 3.26 0.69 8.76
CA LYS A 102 4.11 1.11 9.87
C LYS A 102 5.56 1.33 9.43
N ARG A 103 6.13 0.39 8.66
CA ARG A 103 7.52 0.49 8.17
C ARG A 103 7.69 1.64 7.19
N VAL A 104 6.79 1.79 6.23
CA VAL A 104 6.85 2.89 5.26
C VAL A 104 6.66 4.23 5.96
N SER A 105 5.70 4.35 6.88
CA SER A 105 5.49 5.56 7.68
C SER A 105 6.72 5.94 8.50
N GLN A 106 7.43 4.97 9.09
CA GLN A 106 8.70 5.21 9.79
C GLN A 106 9.79 5.78 8.87
N VAL A 107 9.85 5.29 7.63
CA VAL A 107 10.83 5.79 6.64
C VAL A 107 10.60 7.26 6.36
N PHE A 108 9.37 7.70 6.18
CA PHE A 108 9.04 9.07 5.80
C PHE A 108 8.67 9.97 6.99
N ALA A 109 8.75 9.45 8.22
CA ALA A 109 8.44 10.21 9.43
C ALA A 109 9.26 11.51 9.53
N GLY A 110 8.59 12.59 9.97
CA GLY A 110 9.20 13.91 10.16
C GLY A 110 9.50 14.67 8.88
N LEU A 111 9.11 14.18 7.72
CA LEU A 111 9.18 14.95 6.47
C LEU A 111 7.90 15.78 6.30
N GLU A 112 8.05 17.10 6.34
CA GLU A 112 6.96 18.04 6.14
C GLU A 112 6.38 17.91 4.73
N GLY A 113 5.05 17.95 4.59
CA GLY A 113 4.34 17.83 3.31
C GLY A 113 4.46 16.46 2.65
N VAL A 114 4.89 15.42 3.39
CA VAL A 114 4.94 14.04 2.91
C VAL A 114 3.96 13.20 3.70
N LYS A 115 3.03 12.55 3.01
CA LYS A 115 2.01 11.67 3.61
C LYS A 115 2.11 10.27 3.05
N VAL A 116 1.95 9.29 3.92
CA VAL A 116 2.02 7.88 3.56
C VAL A 116 0.67 7.23 3.80
N MET A 117 0.17 6.52 2.80
CA MET A 117 -1.01 5.70 2.92
C MET A 117 -0.85 4.42 2.12
N TYR A 118 -0.78 3.30 2.82
CA TYR A 118 -0.50 1.98 2.22
C TYR A 118 0.76 2.01 1.33
N ASP A 119 0.59 1.74 0.03
CA ASP A 119 1.65 1.66 -0.96
C ASP A 119 1.97 3.03 -1.61
N ASP A 120 1.22 4.07 -1.27
CA ASP A 120 1.32 5.37 -1.88
C ASP A 120 1.96 6.39 -0.93
N VAL A 121 2.91 7.17 -1.45
CA VAL A 121 3.49 8.32 -0.75
C VAL A 121 3.13 9.58 -1.53
N LEU A 122 2.43 10.49 -0.87
CA LEU A 122 2.04 11.78 -1.42
C LEU A 122 3.00 12.87 -0.94
N ILE A 123 3.52 13.66 -1.87
CA ILE A 123 4.33 14.85 -1.60
C ILE A 123 3.55 16.07 -2.08
N VAL A 124 3.48 17.09 -1.23
CA VAL A 124 2.70 18.31 -1.46
C VAL A 124 3.57 19.54 -1.26
N GLY A 125 3.38 20.54 -2.11
CA GLY A 125 3.99 21.87 -1.98
C GLY A 125 3.02 22.97 -2.40
N ASP A 126 3.15 24.14 -1.76
CA ASP A 126 2.42 25.36 -2.11
C ASP A 126 3.07 26.12 -3.28
N SER A 127 4.35 25.83 -3.55
CA SER A 127 5.14 26.39 -4.64
C SER A 127 6.03 25.29 -5.25
N GLU A 128 6.49 25.54 -6.46
CA GLU A 128 7.40 24.62 -7.16
C GLU A 128 8.69 24.38 -6.36
N LYS A 129 9.27 25.43 -5.81
CA LYS A 129 10.49 25.34 -4.99
C LYS A 129 10.26 24.46 -3.77
N GLN A 130 9.24 24.73 -2.99
CA GLN A 130 8.93 23.96 -1.78
C GLN A 130 8.61 22.50 -2.12
N HIS A 131 7.80 22.26 -3.18
CA HIS A 131 7.50 20.92 -3.64
C HIS A 131 8.77 20.15 -4.01
N ASN A 132 9.68 20.77 -4.78
CA ASN A 132 10.94 20.14 -5.21
C ASN A 132 11.86 19.84 -4.03
N ASP A 133 11.98 20.75 -3.06
CA ASP A 133 12.75 20.53 -1.83
C ASP A 133 12.20 19.34 -1.04
N ARG A 134 10.89 19.23 -0.89
CA ARG A 134 10.20 18.11 -0.22
C ARG A 134 10.39 16.80 -0.98
N LEU A 135 10.25 16.84 -2.31
CA LEU A 135 10.45 15.66 -3.18
C LEU A 135 11.88 15.14 -3.09
N VAL A 136 12.88 16.00 -3.16
CA VAL A 136 14.30 15.61 -3.01
C VAL A 136 14.55 14.97 -1.66
N LYS A 137 14.03 15.56 -0.56
CA LYS A 137 14.13 14.97 0.78
C LYS A 137 13.48 13.59 0.85
N ALA A 138 12.28 13.43 0.28
CA ALA A 138 11.58 12.16 0.25
C ALA A 138 12.34 11.10 -0.55
N LEU A 139 12.81 11.41 -1.75
CA LEU A 139 13.60 10.50 -2.59
C LEU A 139 14.94 10.12 -1.96
N THR A 140 15.62 11.08 -1.32
CA THR A 140 16.87 10.84 -0.57
C THR A 140 16.62 9.88 0.60
N ARG A 141 15.52 10.08 1.32
CA ARG A 141 15.11 9.22 2.43
C ARG A 141 14.77 7.81 1.92
N ALA A 142 13.99 7.69 0.83
CA ALA A 142 13.69 6.41 0.20
C ALA A 142 14.96 5.66 -0.22
N ARG A 143 15.93 6.35 -0.85
CA ARG A 143 17.23 5.79 -1.24
C ARG A 143 18.01 5.29 -0.02
N ARG A 144 18.11 6.09 1.03
CA ARG A 144 18.82 5.75 2.27
C ARG A 144 18.30 4.47 2.92
N TYR A 145 16.98 4.26 2.89
CA TYR A 145 16.32 3.08 3.47
C TYR A 145 16.09 1.95 2.48
N GLY A 146 16.58 2.08 1.24
CA GLY A 146 16.47 1.04 0.21
C GLY A 146 15.06 0.81 -0.31
N VAL A 147 14.16 1.80 -0.15
CA VAL A 147 12.78 1.73 -0.65
C VAL A 147 12.79 1.79 -2.18
N LYS A 148 12.16 0.81 -2.80
CA LYS A 148 12.05 0.71 -4.27
C LYS A 148 10.75 1.33 -4.75
N LEU A 149 10.84 2.19 -5.75
CA LEU A 149 9.71 2.87 -6.38
C LEU A 149 9.40 2.28 -7.76
N ASN A 150 8.14 2.28 -8.12
CA ASN A 150 7.68 1.92 -9.47
C ASN A 150 7.65 3.16 -10.36
N LYS A 151 8.71 3.37 -11.13
CA LYS A 151 8.87 4.55 -11.99
C LYS A 151 7.67 4.81 -12.92
N LEU A 152 7.05 3.76 -13.45
CA LEU A 152 5.94 3.90 -14.42
C LEU A 152 4.64 4.37 -13.77
N LYS A 153 4.48 4.11 -12.47
CA LYS A 153 3.29 4.50 -11.71
C LYS A 153 3.48 5.78 -10.90
N CYS A 154 4.71 6.19 -10.65
CA CYS A 154 4.96 7.48 -10.01
C CYS A 154 4.45 8.62 -10.90
N ARG A 155 3.92 9.64 -10.26
CA ARG A 155 3.45 10.87 -10.91
C ARG A 155 4.09 12.05 -10.21
N PHE A 156 4.55 13.04 -10.97
CA PHE A 156 5.32 14.15 -10.44
C PHE A 156 4.73 15.49 -10.89
N MET A 157 4.81 16.48 -10.01
CA MET A 157 4.51 17.90 -10.32
C MET A 157 3.12 18.11 -10.93
N LEU A 158 2.10 17.47 -10.39
CA LEU A 158 0.72 17.58 -10.90
C LEU A 158 -0.04 18.67 -10.14
N PRO A 159 -0.92 19.43 -10.81
CA PRO A 159 -1.84 20.38 -10.16
C PRO A 159 -3.00 19.68 -9.43
N ALA A 160 -3.22 18.40 -9.73
CA ALA A 160 -4.18 17.53 -9.07
C ALA A 160 -3.71 16.08 -9.12
N VAL A 161 -4.05 15.30 -8.11
CA VAL A 161 -3.64 13.90 -8.00
C VAL A 161 -4.77 13.01 -7.51
N VAL A 162 -4.88 11.82 -8.08
CA VAL A 162 -5.77 10.78 -7.54
C VAL A 162 -5.06 10.08 -6.38
N TYR A 163 -5.63 10.22 -5.18
CA TYR A 163 -5.10 9.66 -3.96
C TYR A 163 -6.25 9.13 -3.08
N MET A 164 -6.15 7.86 -2.66
CA MET A 164 -7.19 7.19 -1.88
C MET A 164 -8.59 7.21 -2.52
N GLY A 165 -8.66 7.24 -3.86
CA GLY A 165 -9.93 7.30 -4.59
C GLY A 165 -10.62 8.66 -4.56
N HIS A 166 -9.85 9.70 -4.29
CA HIS A 166 -10.28 11.09 -4.39
C HIS A 166 -9.31 11.87 -5.27
N ILE A 167 -9.81 12.86 -5.96
CA ILE A 167 -9.00 13.85 -6.67
C ILE A 167 -8.71 14.98 -5.69
N ILE A 168 -7.44 15.16 -5.36
CA ILE A 168 -6.95 16.23 -4.49
C ILE A 168 -6.34 17.31 -5.37
N SER A 169 -6.74 18.56 -5.15
CA SER A 169 -6.25 19.75 -5.87
C SER A 169 -6.30 20.99 -5.00
N ALA A 170 -5.72 22.09 -5.46
CA ALA A 170 -5.86 23.41 -4.82
C ALA A 170 -7.33 23.87 -4.66
N LYS A 171 -8.27 23.31 -5.44
CA LYS A 171 -9.71 23.60 -5.38
C LYS A 171 -10.46 22.75 -4.35
N GLY A 172 -9.78 21.84 -3.66
CA GLY A 172 -10.36 20.93 -2.68
C GLY A 172 -10.30 19.46 -3.09
N ILE A 173 -11.10 18.65 -2.39
CA ILE A 173 -11.26 17.22 -2.66
C ILE A 173 -12.51 16.98 -3.51
N LYS A 174 -12.41 16.07 -4.46
CA LYS A 174 -13.54 15.51 -5.22
C LYS A 174 -13.44 14.00 -5.22
N VAL A 175 -14.56 13.31 -5.24
CA VAL A 175 -14.58 11.86 -5.46
C VAL A 175 -14.06 11.59 -6.87
N ASP A 176 -13.28 10.52 -7.03
CA ASP A 176 -12.79 10.08 -8.33
C ASP A 176 -13.99 9.68 -9.21
N PRO A 177 -14.19 10.32 -10.39
CA PRO A 177 -15.31 9.99 -11.27
C PRO A 177 -15.34 8.53 -11.70
N ASP A 178 -14.18 7.90 -11.89
CA ASP A 178 -14.11 6.49 -12.29
C ASP A 178 -14.75 5.60 -11.22
N LYS A 179 -14.54 5.89 -9.95
CA LYS A 179 -15.23 5.17 -8.85
C LYS A 179 -16.74 5.39 -8.84
N VAL A 180 -17.18 6.60 -9.15
CA VAL A 180 -18.61 6.91 -9.23
C VAL A 180 -19.25 6.10 -10.35
N VAL A 181 -18.60 6.05 -11.52
CA VAL A 181 -19.07 5.24 -12.67
C VAL A 181 -19.11 3.76 -12.32
N ASP A 182 -18.09 3.23 -11.63
CA ASP A 182 -18.06 1.83 -11.20
C ASP A 182 -19.24 1.51 -10.27
N ILE A 183 -19.56 2.41 -9.32
CA ILE A 183 -20.69 2.24 -8.41
C ILE A 183 -22.02 2.30 -9.16
N LEU A 184 -22.18 3.26 -10.08
CA LEU A 184 -23.40 3.42 -10.86
C LEU A 184 -23.68 2.22 -11.79
N ASN A 185 -22.62 1.58 -12.28
CA ASN A 185 -22.70 0.41 -13.14
C ASN A 185 -22.79 -0.92 -12.36
N MET A 186 -22.75 -0.88 -11.03
CA MET A 186 -22.90 -2.09 -10.23
C MET A 186 -24.33 -2.65 -10.42
N PRO A 187 -24.46 -3.94 -10.77
CA PRO A 187 -25.77 -4.57 -10.82
C PRO A 187 -26.39 -4.59 -9.40
N ALA A 188 -27.71 -4.40 -9.35
CA ALA A 188 -28.44 -4.54 -8.08
C ALA A 188 -28.19 -5.93 -7.48
N PRO A 189 -27.94 -6.04 -6.17
CA PRO A 189 -27.68 -7.33 -5.56
C PRO A 189 -28.92 -8.20 -5.53
N ASP A 190 -28.81 -9.44 -6.01
CA ASP A 190 -29.91 -10.40 -6.09
C ASP A 190 -29.99 -11.30 -4.83
N ASP A 191 -28.92 -11.31 -4.00
CA ASP A 191 -28.85 -12.15 -2.82
C ASP A 191 -28.17 -11.44 -1.63
N LYS A 192 -28.24 -12.10 -0.46
CA LYS A 192 -27.61 -11.61 0.78
C LYS A 192 -26.09 -11.38 0.63
N LYS A 193 -25.40 -12.20 -0.16
CA LYS A 193 -23.96 -12.07 -0.40
C LYS A 193 -23.67 -10.87 -1.29
N GLY A 194 -24.53 -10.58 -2.25
CA GLY A 194 -24.47 -9.38 -3.08
C GLY A 194 -24.57 -8.11 -2.22
N VAL A 195 -25.55 -8.06 -1.31
CA VAL A 195 -25.71 -6.93 -0.37
C VAL A 195 -24.49 -6.75 0.55
N GLN A 196 -23.83 -7.84 0.95
CA GLN A 196 -22.61 -7.76 1.78
C GLN A 196 -21.36 -7.28 1.03
N ARG A 197 -21.43 -7.22 -0.32
CA ARG A 197 -20.33 -6.72 -1.16
C ARG A 197 -20.46 -5.24 -1.51
N LEU A 198 -21.63 -4.63 -1.28
CA LEU A 198 -21.86 -3.20 -1.34
C LEU A 198 -21.22 -2.51 -0.12
#